data_bb3b57484eb792b25d55ad26d58b9c76
#
_entry.id   bb3b57484eb792b25d55ad26d58b9c76
#
_cell.length_a   1.000
_cell.length_b   1.000
_cell.length_c   1.000
_cell.angle_alpha   90.00
_cell.angle_beta   90.00
_cell.angle_gamma   90.00
#
_symmetry.space_group_name_H-M   'P 1'
#
loop_
_entity.id
_entity.type
_entity.pdbx_description
1 polymer ?
#
loop_
_entity_poly.entity_id
_entity_poly.type
_entity_poly.pdbx_seq_one_letter_code
_entity_poly.pdbx_strand_id
1 'polypeptide(L)'
;MQYPLISEYVKAIQDAGDNLDKLAYLSPVLDDHGEPYRSSGAFAVVFKMLDKSTGKYYALKCFTEEQEGRADAYRQIADELGMVDSPYITSVKYMEKELFVDCQCEEDEFPILLMDWVEGETMEAYIAANYRNQSAMSMLCYRFSKMAAWLRTQSFAHGDVKPDNIIVRPDGSLTLVDYDGMFVPSMKGYKSPTIGTKDFCHPLRTMDDFDETIDDFSLASIALSLKAISMNSTLLDTYGASDRLLFSENDYRNPSNSKVISALQELMCDKDFCTLYSLFVLALARKELSACSFRLFIGEKPLLPQTIEDLSTEVTEDELNEAFIDEWGVKYSKDGRKLLKAPQGLKGKYSVKVGTRIISAHAFWNCSFLSNIVIPNSVANIGDGAFQNCSSLSNIVFPDSVTSIGEGAFANCHIPYYLKQELISRFGDELFRLSLPIILTI
;
A
#
# COMPACT_ATOMS: atom_id res chain seq x y z
N MET A 1 -15.01 22.14 -21.89
CA MET A 1 -15.38 20.86 -22.55
C MET A 1 -16.50 20.19 -21.75
N GLN A 2 -17.51 19.63 -22.40
CA GLN A 2 -18.50 18.80 -21.69
C GLN A 2 -17.98 17.35 -21.70
N TYR A 3 -18.08 16.66 -20.57
CA TYR A 3 -17.61 15.27 -20.43
C TYR A 3 -18.78 14.29 -20.46
N PRO A 4 -18.55 13.04 -20.92
CA PRO A 4 -19.55 11.98 -20.93
C PRO A 4 -20.08 11.61 -19.55
N LEU A 5 -21.28 11.06 -19.51
CA LEU A 5 -21.83 10.43 -18.32
C LEU A 5 -21.08 9.13 -18.00
N ILE A 6 -21.07 8.73 -16.72
CA ILE A 6 -20.46 7.45 -16.32
C ILE A 6 -21.02 6.27 -17.10
N SER A 7 -22.32 6.26 -17.40
CA SER A 7 -22.97 5.19 -18.20
C SER A 7 -22.48 5.14 -19.65
N GLU A 8 -22.07 6.28 -20.23
CA GLU A 8 -21.51 6.34 -21.58
C GLU A 8 -20.08 5.82 -21.56
N TYR A 9 -19.28 6.19 -20.55
CA TYR A 9 -17.96 5.60 -20.33
C TYR A 9 -18.02 4.09 -20.14
N VAL A 10 -18.98 3.56 -19.37
CA VAL A 10 -19.14 2.11 -19.17
C VAL A 10 -19.34 1.41 -20.51
N LYS A 11 -20.22 1.94 -21.41
CA LYS A 11 -20.42 1.38 -22.74
C LYS A 11 -19.15 1.43 -23.59
N ALA A 12 -18.45 2.56 -23.59
CA ALA A 12 -17.21 2.70 -24.35
C ALA A 12 -16.12 1.72 -23.88
N ILE A 13 -16.01 1.51 -22.56
CA ILE A 13 -15.02 0.58 -21.98
C ILE A 13 -15.42 -0.90 -22.15
N GLN A 14 -16.70 -1.23 -22.29
CA GLN A 14 -17.11 -2.60 -22.66
C GLN A 14 -16.47 -3.04 -23.99
N ASP A 15 -16.38 -2.12 -24.94
CA ASP A 15 -15.78 -2.33 -26.26
C ASP A 15 -14.42 -1.60 -26.37
N ALA A 16 -13.57 -1.72 -25.32
CA ALA A 16 -12.31 -1.01 -25.19
C ALA A 16 -11.35 -1.21 -26.37
N GLY A 17 -11.36 -2.39 -27.00
CA GLY A 17 -10.53 -2.69 -28.17
C GLY A 17 -10.83 -1.84 -29.40
N ASP A 18 -12.09 -1.38 -29.53
CA ASP A 18 -12.54 -0.53 -30.65
C ASP A 18 -12.53 0.96 -30.29
N ASN A 19 -12.62 1.29 -28.97
CA ASN A 19 -12.80 2.65 -28.50
C ASN A 19 -11.53 3.29 -27.90
N LEU A 20 -10.48 2.50 -27.60
CA LEU A 20 -9.18 3.02 -27.19
C LEU A 20 -8.24 3.10 -28.41
N ASP A 21 -7.45 4.17 -28.51
CA ASP A 21 -6.47 4.36 -29.61
C ASP A 21 -5.17 3.56 -29.34
N LYS A 22 -4.28 4.07 -28.51
CA LYS A 22 -2.99 3.42 -28.20
C LYS A 22 -3.11 2.29 -27.18
N LEU A 23 -4.17 2.26 -26.41
CA LEU A 23 -4.43 1.28 -25.36
C LEU A 23 -5.45 0.19 -25.79
N ALA A 24 -5.77 0.07 -27.07
CA ALA A 24 -6.70 -0.91 -27.63
C ALA A 24 -6.37 -2.38 -27.26
N TYR A 25 -5.14 -2.65 -26.79
CA TYR A 25 -4.72 -3.96 -26.28
C TYR A 25 -5.22 -4.25 -24.86
N LEU A 26 -5.72 -3.25 -24.13
CA LEU A 26 -6.31 -3.43 -22.80
C LEU A 26 -7.76 -3.94 -22.92
N SER A 27 -8.12 -4.78 -21.98
CA SER A 27 -9.48 -5.29 -21.84
C SER A 27 -10.01 -4.97 -20.45
N PRO A 28 -11.31 -4.60 -20.29
CA PRO A 28 -11.87 -4.38 -18.98
C PRO A 28 -11.88 -5.68 -18.16
N VAL A 29 -11.62 -5.56 -16.86
CA VAL A 29 -11.94 -6.59 -15.89
C VAL A 29 -13.44 -6.47 -15.61
N LEU A 30 -14.16 -7.58 -15.65
CA LEU A 30 -15.61 -7.57 -15.40
C LEU A 30 -15.91 -7.86 -13.94
N ASP A 31 -16.95 -7.26 -13.42
CA ASP A 31 -17.53 -7.57 -12.12
C ASP A 31 -18.47 -8.80 -12.17
N ASP A 32 -19.07 -9.16 -11.04
CA ASP A 32 -19.97 -10.32 -10.92
C ASP A 32 -21.26 -10.17 -11.75
N HIS A 33 -21.56 -8.97 -12.26
CA HIS A 33 -22.70 -8.67 -13.12
C HIS A 33 -22.33 -8.65 -14.61
N GLY A 34 -21.04 -8.84 -14.93
CA GLY A 34 -20.51 -8.80 -16.29
C GLY A 34 -20.31 -7.38 -16.82
N GLU A 35 -20.34 -6.37 -15.95
CA GLU A 35 -20.01 -4.99 -16.30
C GLU A 35 -18.51 -4.69 -16.01
N PRO A 36 -17.90 -3.70 -16.69
CA PRO A 36 -16.57 -3.24 -16.36
C PRO A 36 -16.44 -2.86 -14.87
N TYR A 37 -15.53 -3.53 -14.16
CA TYR A 37 -15.23 -3.22 -12.77
C TYR A 37 -14.76 -1.77 -12.65
N ARG A 38 -15.42 -1.00 -11.80
CA ARG A 38 -15.17 0.43 -11.64
C ARG A 38 -15.32 0.92 -10.22
N SER A 39 -14.62 2.01 -9.93
CA SER A 39 -14.83 2.87 -8.76
C SER A 39 -15.17 4.27 -9.25
N SER A 40 -16.16 4.92 -8.65
CA SER A 40 -16.60 6.27 -9.04
C SER A 40 -16.31 7.25 -7.90
N GLY A 41 -15.60 8.34 -8.22
CA GLY A 41 -15.42 9.51 -7.37
C GLY A 41 -16.32 10.67 -7.79
N ALA A 42 -16.12 11.85 -7.18
CA ALA A 42 -16.89 13.05 -7.50
C ALA A 42 -16.63 13.55 -8.93
N PHE A 43 -15.41 13.42 -9.45
CA PHE A 43 -14.96 14.07 -10.69
C PHE A 43 -14.41 13.09 -11.73
N ALA A 44 -14.44 11.81 -11.44
CA ALA A 44 -13.93 10.77 -12.34
C ALA A 44 -14.51 9.39 -12.03
N VAL A 45 -14.42 8.51 -13.02
CA VAL A 45 -14.62 7.07 -12.88
C VAL A 45 -13.34 6.35 -13.24
N VAL A 46 -12.94 5.34 -12.45
CA VAL A 46 -11.73 4.54 -12.64
C VAL A 46 -12.11 3.11 -12.97
N PHE A 47 -11.65 2.62 -14.11
CA PHE A 47 -11.85 1.24 -14.56
C PHE A 47 -10.61 0.40 -14.32
N LYS A 48 -10.81 -0.87 -13.92
CA LYS A 48 -9.73 -1.86 -13.85
C LYS A 48 -9.57 -2.52 -15.21
N MET A 49 -8.38 -2.38 -15.79
CA MET A 49 -8.06 -2.89 -17.12
C MET A 49 -6.98 -3.96 -17.04
N LEU A 50 -7.01 -4.93 -17.94
CA LEU A 50 -6.05 -6.03 -18.04
C LEU A 50 -5.33 -6.00 -19.38
N ASP A 51 -4.02 -5.99 -19.37
CA ASP A 51 -3.19 -6.38 -20.51
C ASP A 51 -3.05 -7.90 -20.51
N LYS A 52 -3.77 -8.57 -21.41
CA LYS A 52 -3.75 -10.04 -21.53
C LYS A 52 -2.39 -10.61 -21.95
N SER A 53 -1.56 -9.80 -22.60
CA SER A 53 -0.25 -10.25 -23.07
C SER A 53 0.77 -10.36 -21.93
N THR A 54 0.70 -9.46 -20.96
CA THR A 54 1.62 -9.39 -19.81
C THR A 54 1.00 -9.89 -18.52
N GLY A 55 -0.32 -9.98 -18.44
CA GLY A 55 -1.07 -10.24 -17.21
C GLY A 55 -1.09 -9.07 -16.23
N LYS A 56 -0.64 -7.87 -16.66
CA LYS A 56 -0.58 -6.68 -15.81
C LYS A 56 -1.91 -5.95 -15.79
N TYR A 57 -2.29 -5.47 -14.61
CA TYR A 57 -3.49 -4.67 -14.40
C TYR A 57 -3.16 -3.18 -14.36
N TYR A 58 -4.10 -2.37 -14.87
CA TYR A 58 -4.03 -0.91 -14.91
C TYR A 58 -5.31 -0.29 -14.37
N ALA A 59 -5.18 0.92 -13.82
CA ALA A 59 -6.29 1.81 -13.51
C ALA A 59 -6.41 2.84 -14.66
N LEU A 60 -7.54 2.86 -15.33
CA LEU A 60 -7.87 3.82 -16.37
C LEU A 60 -8.90 4.79 -15.81
N LYS A 61 -8.47 6.04 -15.55
CA LYS A 61 -9.30 7.11 -14.97
C LYS A 61 -9.87 7.96 -16.09
N CYS A 62 -11.20 8.03 -16.18
CA CYS A 62 -11.97 8.90 -17.08
C CYS A 62 -12.55 10.04 -16.28
N PHE A 63 -12.44 11.27 -16.78
CA PHE A 63 -12.91 12.46 -16.09
C PHE A 63 -14.37 12.73 -16.41
N THR A 64 -15.14 13.23 -15.44
CA THR A 64 -16.56 13.58 -15.58
C THR A 64 -16.80 15.07 -15.60
N GLU A 65 -15.79 15.88 -15.27
CA GLU A 65 -15.85 17.35 -15.25
C GLU A 65 -14.57 17.95 -15.80
N GLU A 66 -14.70 19.14 -16.38
CA GLU A 66 -13.55 19.94 -16.80
C GLU A 66 -12.87 20.62 -15.62
N GLN A 67 -11.54 20.58 -15.63
CA GLN A 67 -10.70 21.34 -14.72
C GLN A 67 -9.64 22.07 -15.56
N GLU A 68 -9.61 23.37 -15.45
CA GLU A 68 -8.64 24.20 -16.17
C GLU A 68 -7.19 23.81 -15.82
N GLY A 69 -6.35 23.66 -16.84
CA GLY A 69 -4.93 23.29 -16.67
C GLY A 69 -4.67 21.82 -16.32
N ARG A 70 -5.68 20.95 -16.21
CA ARG A 70 -5.51 19.53 -15.85
C ARG A 70 -4.48 18.80 -16.71
N ALA A 71 -4.53 18.99 -18.04
CA ALA A 71 -3.61 18.34 -18.96
C ALA A 71 -2.15 18.69 -18.66
N ASP A 72 -1.86 19.97 -18.45
CA ASP A 72 -0.52 20.44 -18.15
C ASP A 72 -0.07 20.01 -16.74
N ALA A 73 -0.98 20.02 -15.77
CA ALA A 73 -0.70 19.51 -14.43
C ALA A 73 -0.30 18.03 -14.48
N TYR A 74 -1.08 17.17 -15.15
CA TYR A 74 -0.76 15.74 -15.21
C TYR A 74 0.47 15.41 -16.04
N ARG A 75 0.82 16.20 -17.06
CA ARG A 75 2.10 16.05 -17.75
C ARG A 75 3.27 16.33 -16.81
N GLN A 76 3.20 17.41 -16.04
CA GLN A 76 4.23 17.76 -15.05
C GLN A 76 4.33 16.73 -13.93
N ILE A 77 3.20 16.21 -13.43
CA ILE A 77 3.15 15.14 -12.44
C ILE A 77 3.78 13.85 -13.01
N ALA A 78 3.43 13.48 -14.24
CA ALA A 78 3.98 12.28 -14.89
C ALA A 78 5.51 12.38 -15.08
N ASP A 79 6.02 13.54 -15.47
CA ASP A 79 7.45 13.80 -15.64
C ASP A 79 8.19 13.68 -14.28
N GLU A 80 7.66 14.24 -13.21
CA GLU A 80 8.26 14.17 -11.86
C GLU A 80 8.21 12.74 -11.33
N LEU A 81 7.04 12.09 -11.34
CA LEU A 81 6.86 10.74 -10.80
C LEU A 81 7.60 9.67 -11.62
N GLY A 82 7.81 9.91 -12.92
CA GLY A 82 8.59 9.03 -13.79
C GLY A 82 10.06 8.86 -13.38
N MET A 83 10.58 9.79 -12.57
CA MET A 83 11.96 9.76 -12.04
C MET A 83 12.06 9.15 -10.63
N VAL A 84 10.92 8.79 -10.03
CA VAL A 84 10.86 8.32 -8.64
C VAL A 84 10.63 6.81 -8.60
N ASP A 85 11.61 6.06 -8.12
CA ASP A 85 11.47 4.62 -7.84
C ASP A 85 11.10 4.43 -6.36
N SER A 86 9.82 4.22 -6.08
CA SER A 86 9.32 4.05 -4.73
C SER A 86 8.03 3.23 -4.70
N PRO A 87 7.86 2.33 -3.71
CA PRO A 87 6.61 1.58 -3.55
C PRO A 87 5.44 2.46 -3.08
N TYR A 88 5.70 3.69 -2.62
CA TYR A 88 4.68 4.59 -2.08
C TYR A 88 3.87 5.32 -3.15
N ILE A 89 4.28 5.27 -4.42
CA ILE A 89 3.59 5.89 -5.55
C ILE A 89 3.46 4.93 -6.73
N THR A 90 2.61 5.27 -7.70
CA THR A 90 2.47 4.53 -8.96
C THR A 90 2.87 5.41 -10.13
N SER A 91 3.14 4.78 -11.28
CA SER A 91 3.31 5.48 -12.53
C SER A 91 2.02 6.17 -12.95
N VAL A 92 2.15 7.31 -13.64
CA VAL A 92 1.04 8.10 -14.16
C VAL A 92 1.33 8.45 -15.62
N LYS A 93 0.34 8.28 -16.48
CA LYS A 93 0.44 8.69 -17.89
C LYS A 93 -0.86 9.36 -18.32
N TYR A 94 -0.79 10.64 -18.65
CA TYR A 94 -1.90 11.37 -19.23
C TYR A 94 -1.93 11.19 -20.76
N MET A 95 -3.11 10.89 -21.31
CA MET A 95 -3.32 10.71 -22.73
C MET A 95 -4.53 11.54 -23.19
N GLU A 96 -4.30 12.47 -24.11
CA GLU A 96 -5.21 13.59 -24.37
C GLU A 96 -6.46 13.21 -25.18
N LYS A 97 -6.30 12.30 -26.15
CA LYS A 97 -7.37 11.84 -27.05
C LYS A 97 -7.26 10.33 -27.21
N GLU A 98 -7.58 9.61 -26.15
CA GLU A 98 -7.32 8.17 -26.08
C GLU A 98 -8.60 7.34 -26.10
N LEU A 99 -9.71 7.88 -25.60
CA LEU A 99 -10.96 7.15 -25.49
C LEU A 99 -12.04 7.81 -26.34
N PHE A 100 -12.52 7.09 -27.34
CA PHE A 100 -13.74 7.44 -28.08
C PHE A 100 -14.97 7.06 -27.27
N VAL A 101 -15.94 8.00 -27.14
CA VAL A 101 -17.20 7.77 -26.45
C VAL A 101 -18.35 8.29 -27.30
N ASP A 102 -19.24 7.40 -27.70
CA ASP A 102 -20.51 7.78 -28.33
C ASP A 102 -21.43 8.45 -27.31
N CYS A 103 -21.45 9.76 -27.30
CA CYS A 103 -22.17 10.59 -26.35
C CYS A 103 -22.79 11.82 -27.02
N GLN A 104 -23.51 12.64 -26.24
CA GLN A 104 -24.10 13.88 -26.74
C GLN A 104 -23.21 15.12 -26.57
N CYS A 105 -21.92 14.92 -26.25
CA CYS A 105 -20.96 16.00 -26.14
C CYS A 105 -20.57 16.55 -27.54
N GLU A 106 -19.94 17.73 -27.57
CA GLU A 106 -19.41 18.30 -28.82
C GLU A 106 -18.18 17.53 -29.32
N GLU A 107 -17.41 16.97 -28.40
CA GLU A 107 -16.24 16.13 -28.66
C GLU A 107 -16.63 14.66 -28.50
N ASP A 108 -15.96 13.77 -29.21
CA ASP A 108 -16.13 12.32 -29.16
C ASP A 108 -14.87 11.57 -28.68
N GLU A 109 -13.72 12.25 -28.60
CA GLU A 109 -12.46 11.73 -28.09
C GLU A 109 -12.09 12.42 -26.77
N PHE A 110 -11.92 11.63 -25.71
CA PHE A 110 -11.71 12.14 -24.35
C PHE A 110 -10.37 11.74 -23.78
N PRO A 111 -9.80 12.62 -22.91
CA PRO A 111 -8.56 12.31 -22.21
C PRO A 111 -8.78 11.26 -21.12
N ILE A 112 -7.75 10.46 -20.91
CA ILE A 112 -7.68 9.51 -19.80
C ILE A 112 -6.36 9.64 -19.04
N LEU A 113 -6.36 9.10 -17.83
CA LEU A 113 -5.18 8.87 -17.04
C LEU A 113 -4.96 7.38 -16.86
N LEU A 114 -3.79 6.88 -17.28
CA LEU A 114 -3.39 5.50 -17.07
C LEU A 114 -2.41 5.42 -15.91
N MET A 115 -2.69 4.54 -14.96
CA MET A 115 -1.85 4.25 -13.79
C MET A 115 -1.70 2.74 -13.63
N ASP A 116 -0.67 2.29 -12.92
CA ASP A 116 -0.61 0.90 -12.49
C ASP A 116 -1.73 0.62 -11.50
N TRP A 117 -2.43 -0.51 -11.66
CA TRP A 117 -3.41 -0.96 -10.67
C TRP A 117 -2.71 -1.41 -9.40
N VAL A 118 -3.12 -0.88 -8.27
CA VAL A 118 -2.61 -1.26 -6.95
C VAL A 118 -3.60 -2.27 -6.33
N GLU A 119 -3.16 -3.52 -6.16
CA GLU A 119 -3.95 -4.51 -5.43
C GLU A 119 -3.93 -4.21 -3.94
N GLY A 120 -5.09 -4.29 -3.31
CA GLY A 120 -5.28 -4.02 -1.89
C GLY A 120 -6.62 -3.38 -1.59
N GLU A 121 -6.78 -2.90 -0.39
CA GLU A 121 -7.94 -2.16 0.07
C GLU A 121 -7.54 -0.75 0.50
N THR A 122 -8.47 0.19 0.57
CA THR A 122 -8.18 1.52 1.10
C THR A 122 -7.78 1.44 2.56
N MET A 123 -6.94 2.35 3.01
CA MET A 123 -6.55 2.39 4.43
C MET A 123 -7.78 2.65 5.32
N GLU A 124 -8.82 3.33 4.84
CA GLU A 124 -10.10 3.47 5.51
C GLU A 124 -10.76 2.11 5.76
N ALA A 125 -10.92 1.29 4.71
CA ALA A 125 -11.50 -0.05 4.81
C ALA A 125 -10.68 -0.95 5.74
N TYR A 126 -9.34 -0.89 5.61
CA TYR A 126 -8.43 -1.63 6.50
C TYR A 126 -8.61 -1.23 7.97
N ILE A 127 -8.70 0.08 8.26
CA ILE A 127 -8.92 0.59 9.62
C ILE A 127 -10.29 0.10 10.13
N ALA A 128 -11.35 0.24 9.35
CA ALA A 128 -12.69 -0.20 9.73
C ALA A 128 -12.74 -1.69 10.10
N ALA A 129 -12.01 -2.53 9.37
CA ALA A 129 -11.92 -3.97 9.64
C ALA A 129 -11.01 -4.32 10.84
N ASN A 130 -10.00 -3.50 11.15
CA ASN A 130 -8.90 -3.88 12.05
C ASN A 130 -8.71 -2.97 13.26
N TYR A 131 -9.47 -1.88 13.45
CA TYR A 131 -9.18 -0.87 14.49
C TYR A 131 -9.17 -1.42 15.93
N ARG A 132 -9.85 -2.54 16.20
CA ARG A 132 -9.82 -3.25 17.49
C ARG A 132 -8.63 -4.19 17.65
N ASN A 133 -7.88 -4.44 16.58
CA ASN A 133 -6.65 -5.23 16.62
C ASN A 133 -5.46 -4.30 16.86
N GLN A 134 -5.02 -4.20 18.11
CA GLN A 134 -3.92 -3.33 18.52
C GLN A 134 -2.66 -3.54 17.69
N SER A 135 -2.30 -4.79 17.40
CA SER A 135 -1.08 -5.11 16.65
C SER A 135 -1.17 -4.67 15.20
N ALA A 136 -2.33 -4.91 14.55
CA ALA A 136 -2.57 -4.46 13.18
C ALA A 136 -2.50 -2.93 13.10
N MET A 137 -3.13 -2.22 14.04
CA MET A 137 -3.12 -0.75 14.07
C MET A 137 -1.75 -0.17 14.42
N SER A 138 -1.00 -0.79 15.33
CA SER A 138 0.38 -0.38 15.63
C SER A 138 1.29 -0.52 14.39
N MET A 139 1.15 -1.63 13.67
CA MET A 139 1.91 -1.85 12.44
C MET A 139 1.50 -0.90 11.32
N LEU A 140 0.20 -0.63 11.16
CA LEU A 140 -0.30 0.37 10.21
C LEU A 140 0.26 1.77 10.53
N CYS A 141 0.23 2.18 11.81
CA CYS A 141 0.82 3.44 12.28
C CYS A 141 2.30 3.53 11.92
N TYR A 142 3.09 2.48 12.19
CA TYR A 142 4.51 2.44 11.86
C TYR A 142 4.78 2.57 10.36
N ARG A 143 4.01 1.85 9.51
CA ARG A 143 4.14 1.91 8.05
C ARG A 143 3.74 3.26 7.49
N PHE A 144 2.63 3.82 7.99
CA PHE A 144 2.21 5.16 7.63
C PHE A 144 3.27 6.20 8.00
N SER A 145 3.84 6.10 9.18
CA SER A 145 4.92 6.98 9.65
C SER A 145 6.18 6.91 8.78
N LYS A 146 6.52 5.72 8.27
CA LYS A 146 7.61 5.55 7.28
C LYS A 146 7.28 6.22 5.94
N MET A 147 6.06 6.05 5.46
CA MET A 147 5.57 6.71 4.24
C MET A 147 5.56 8.24 4.41
N ALA A 148 5.06 8.74 5.54
CA ALA A 148 5.07 10.17 5.86
C ALA A 148 6.48 10.74 5.91
N ALA A 149 7.41 10.05 6.56
CA ALA A 149 8.81 10.44 6.60
C ALA A 149 9.43 10.47 5.20
N TRP A 150 9.14 9.48 4.36
CA TRP A 150 9.60 9.44 2.98
C TRP A 150 9.00 10.61 2.17
N LEU A 151 7.69 10.82 2.21
CA LEU A 151 7.03 11.87 1.45
C LEU A 151 7.60 13.25 1.77
N ARG A 152 7.90 13.52 3.05
CA ARG A 152 8.55 14.76 3.49
C ARG A 152 10.00 14.93 3.03
N THR A 153 10.63 13.92 2.44
CA THR A 153 11.95 14.05 1.80
C THR A 153 11.86 14.37 0.31
N GLN A 154 10.65 14.35 -0.25
CA GLN A 154 10.44 14.61 -1.67
C GLN A 154 10.33 16.11 -1.95
N SER A 155 10.56 16.49 -3.21
CA SER A 155 10.34 17.83 -3.74
C SER A 155 8.89 18.10 -4.12
N PHE A 156 8.03 17.08 -4.03
CA PHE A 156 6.62 17.13 -4.35
C PHE A 156 5.76 16.80 -3.12
N ALA A 157 4.48 17.09 -3.20
CA ALA A 157 3.48 16.75 -2.20
C ALA A 157 2.23 16.19 -2.86
N HIS A 158 1.49 15.32 -2.15
CA HIS A 158 0.28 14.68 -2.68
C HIS A 158 -0.92 15.61 -2.75
N GLY A 159 -1.05 16.51 -1.80
CA GLY A 159 -2.05 17.57 -1.75
C GLY A 159 -3.43 17.20 -1.21
N ASP A 160 -3.76 15.90 -1.12
CA ASP A 160 -4.99 15.39 -0.49
C ASP A 160 -4.72 14.04 0.19
N VAL A 161 -3.77 14.02 1.16
CA VAL A 161 -3.46 12.82 1.93
C VAL A 161 -4.61 12.52 2.89
N LYS A 162 -5.28 11.39 2.66
CA LYS A 162 -6.37 10.86 3.50
C LYS A 162 -6.42 9.33 3.39
N PRO A 163 -7.12 8.63 4.30
CA PRO A 163 -7.19 7.16 4.28
C PRO A 163 -7.71 6.55 2.98
N ASP A 164 -8.65 7.20 2.29
CA ASP A 164 -9.20 6.72 1.02
C ASP A 164 -8.20 6.74 -0.13
N ASN A 165 -7.23 7.68 -0.07
CA ASN A 165 -6.20 7.87 -1.08
C ASN A 165 -4.92 7.06 -0.79
N ILE A 166 -5.00 6.11 0.14
CA ILE A 166 -3.89 5.21 0.50
C ILE A 166 -4.36 3.77 0.40
N ILE A 167 -3.70 2.98 -0.43
CA ILE A 167 -3.99 1.55 -0.56
C ILE A 167 -3.05 0.77 0.36
N VAL A 168 -3.64 -0.07 1.20
CA VAL A 168 -2.94 -1.10 1.98
C VAL A 168 -2.86 -2.36 1.12
N ARG A 169 -1.68 -2.69 0.65
CA ARG A 169 -1.44 -3.88 -0.18
C ARG A 169 -1.51 -5.16 0.65
N PRO A 170 -1.66 -6.35 0.02
CA PRO A 170 -1.69 -7.63 0.73
C PRO A 170 -0.44 -7.91 1.59
N ASP A 171 0.73 -7.38 1.22
CA ASP A 171 1.96 -7.43 2.01
C ASP A 171 1.98 -6.36 3.11
N GLY A 172 0.95 -5.53 3.17
CA GLY A 172 0.75 -4.40 4.09
C GLY A 172 1.58 -3.17 3.75
N SER A 173 2.33 -3.14 2.66
CA SER A 173 2.94 -1.91 2.15
C SER A 173 1.86 -0.91 1.75
N LEU A 174 2.19 0.38 1.82
CA LEU A 174 1.25 1.45 1.50
C LEU A 174 1.59 2.06 0.15
N THR A 175 0.56 2.48 -0.59
CA THR A 175 0.74 3.21 -1.84
C THR A 175 -0.28 4.34 -1.92
N LEU A 176 0.19 5.55 -2.19
CA LEU A 176 -0.64 6.72 -2.46
C LEU A 176 -1.26 6.59 -3.86
N VAL A 177 -2.52 7.00 -3.97
CA VAL A 177 -3.29 7.05 -5.22
C VAL A 177 -4.06 8.36 -5.29
N ASP A 178 -4.58 8.70 -6.47
CA ASP A 178 -5.36 9.92 -6.71
C ASP A 178 -4.55 11.22 -6.58
N TYR A 179 -3.81 11.54 -7.64
CA TYR A 179 -2.87 12.67 -7.68
C TYR A 179 -3.49 14.00 -8.15
N ASP A 180 -4.82 14.17 -8.11
CA ASP A 180 -5.51 15.39 -8.59
C ASP A 180 -5.10 16.66 -7.84
N GLY A 181 -4.65 16.53 -6.59
CA GLY A 181 -4.19 17.63 -5.74
C GLY A 181 -2.69 17.84 -5.70
N MET A 182 -1.91 17.05 -6.46
CA MET A 182 -0.47 16.97 -6.31
C MET A 182 0.26 18.24 -6.69
N PHE A 183 1.21 18.63 -5.85
CA PHE A 183 2.22 19.65 -6.13
C PHE A 183 3.50 19.00 -6.63
N VAL A 184 4.08 19.55 -7.70
CA VAL A 184 5.43 19.22 -8.17
C VAL A 184 6.24 20.52 -8.37
N PRO A 185 7.59 20.50 -8.32
CA PRO A 185 8.42 21.71 -8.34
C PRO A 185 8.16 22.66 -9.51
N SER A 186 7.81 22.14 -10.67
CA SER A 186 7.47 22.92 -11.86
C SER A 186 6.20 23.77 -11.70
N MET A 187 5.34 23.45 -10.72
CA MET A 187 4.11 24.18 -10.41
C MET A 187 4.32 25.29 -9.36
N LYS A 188 5.55 25.60 -9.00
CA LYS A 188 5.83 26.64 -8.01
C LYS A 188 5.25 27.98 -8.43
N GLY A 189 4.41 28.57 -7.57
CA GLY A 189 3.70 29.82 -7.83
C GLY A 189 2.32 29.64 -8.47
N TYR A 190 1.90 28.42 -8.76
CA TYR A 190 0.52 28.12 -9.15
C TYR A 190 -0.38 28.08 -7.91
N LYS A 191 -1.68 28.02 -8.16
CA LYS A 191 -2.67 27.77 -7.10
C LYS A 191 -2.99 26.29 -7.02
N SER A 192 -3.26 25.80 -5.83
CA SER A 192 -3.71 24.43 -5.63
C SER A 192 -5.04 24.18 -6.39
N PRO A 193 -5.20 23.08 -7.09
CA PRO A 193 -6.47 22.73 -7.75
C PRO A 193 -7.58 22.38 -6.75
N THR A 194 -7.22 22.06 -5.50
CA THR A 194 -8.14 21.69 -4.42
C THR A 194 -7.65 22.18 -3.07
N ILE A 195 -8.59 22.42 -2.16
CA ILE A 195 -8.26 22.68 -0.73
C ILE A 195 -7.96 21.36 0.01
N GLY A 196 -8.30 20.22 -0.59
CA GLY A 196 -8.25 18.91 0.06
C GLY A 196 -9.51 18.64 0.91
N THR A 197 -9.47 17.55 1.65
CA THR A 197 -10.59 17.08 2.48
C THR A 197 -10.55 17.75 3.85
N LYS A 198 -11.65 18.40 4.28
CA LYS A 198 -11.73 19.26 5.47
C LYS A 198 -11.20 18.65 6.76
N ASP A 199 -11.53 17.38 7.02
CA ASP A 199 -11.15 16.72 8.26
C ASP A 199 -9.70 16.19 8.21
N PHE A 200 -9.02 16.33 7.06
CA PHE A 200 -7.63 15.93 6.88
C PHE A 200 -6.70 17.08 6.48
N CYS A 201 -7.20 18.22 6.03
CA CYS A 201 -6.37 19.37 5.68
C CYS A 201 -6.31 20.41 6.82
N HIS A 202 -5.29 21.28 6.78
CA HIS A 202 -5.17 22.35 7.75
C HIS A 202 -6.38 23.31 7.66
N PRO A 203 -7.02 23.70 8.80
CA PRO A 203 -8.27 24.46 8.80
C PRO A 203 -8.15 25.88 8.21
N LEU A 204 -6.92 26.39 8.04
CA LEU A 204 -6.63 27.69 7.41
C LEU A 204 -5.94 27.54 6.05
N ARG A 205 -5.99 26.33 5.44
CA ARG A 205 -5.47 26.13 4.08
C ARG A 205 -6.32 26.90 3.07
N THR A 206 -5.64 27.50 2.11
CA THR A 206 -6.23 28.20 0.97
C THR A 206 -5.67 27.65 -0.33
N MET A 207 -6.20 28.07 -1.48
CA MET A 207 -5.67 27.69 -2.79
C MET A 207 -4.26 28.27 -3.06
N ASP A 208 -3.82 29.26 -2.30
CA ASP A 208 -2.48 29.85 -2.42
C ASP A 208 -1.42 29.05 -1.65
N ASP A 209 -1.84 28.15 -0.73
CA ASP A 209 -0.97 27.21 -0.03
C ASP A 209 -0.73 26.01 -0.97
N PHE A 210 0.28 26.10 -1.86
CA PHE A 210 0.60 25.07 -2.84
C PHE A 210 2.10 24.94 -3.01
N ASP A 211 2.71 24.07 -2.20
CA ASP A 211 4.14 23.78 -2.15
C ASP A 211 4.40 22.38 -1.59
N GLU A 212 5.67 22.01 -1.43
CA GLU A 212 6.13 20.72 -0.93
C GLU A 212 5.73 20.41 0.53
N THR A 213 5.23 21.41 1.28
CA THR A 213 4.87 21.24 2.71
C THR A 213 3.38 21.04 2.96
N ILE A 214 2.58 21.11 1.91
CA ILE A 214 1.11 21.15 2.01
C ILE A 214 0.49 19.90 2.68
N ASP A 215 1.22 18.78 2.71
CA ASP A 215 0.80 17.54 3.36
C ASP A 215 1.20 17.45 4.84
N ASP A 216 2.07 18.31 5.35
CA ASP A 216 2.65 18.20 6.70
C ASP A 216 1.59 18.08 7.79
N PHE A 217 0.50 18.84 7.68
CA PHE A 217 -0.59 18.77 8.63
C PHE A 217 -1.38 17.45 8.54
N SER A 218 -1.73 17.02 7.34
CA SER A 218 -2.46 15.77 7.10
C SER A 218 -1.68 14.58 7.62
N LEU A 219 -0.37 14.54 7.32
CA LEU A 219 0.53 13.48 7.78
C LEU A 219 0.61 13.43 9.31
N ALA A 220 0.73 14.58 9.96
CA ALA A 220 0.79 14.65 11.42
C ALA A 220 -0.53 14.24 12.08
N SER A 221 -1.67 14.72 11.56
CA SER A 221 -3.00 14.39 12.08
C SER A 221 -3.34 12.91 11.94
N ILE A 222 -3.05 12.32 10.77
CA ILE A 222 -3.30 10.90 10.52
C ILE A 222 -2.37 10.02 11.37
N ALA A 223 -1.07 10.31 11.43
CA ALA A 223 -0.12 9.55 12.23
C ALA A 223 -0.51 9.54 13.71
N LEU A 224 -0.91 10.70 14.26
CA LEU A 224 -1.38 10.82 15.64
C LEU A 224 -2.65 10.00 15.85
N SER A 225 -3.62 10.08 14.93
CA SER A 225 -4.88 9.33 15.00
C SER A 225 -4.62 7.82 15.01
N LEU A 226 -3.78 7.31 14.11
CA LEU A 226 -3.42 5.89 14.03
C LEU A 226 -2.74 5.41 15.32
N LYS A 227 -1.80 6.20 15.86
CA LYS A 227 -1.13 5.88 17.13
C LYS A 227 -2.13 5.85 18.29
N ALA A 228 -3.02 6.83 18.39
CA ALA A 228 -4.06 6.90 19.41
C ALA A 228 -5.00 5.68 19.36
N ILE A 229 -5.51 5.34 18.15
CA ILE A 229 -6.38 4.19 17.94
C ILE A 229 -5.66 2.88 18.30
N SER A 230 -4.38 2.76 17.96
CA SER A 230 -3.59 1.58 18.33
C SER A 230 -3.41 1.39 19.84
N MET A 231 -3.47 2.47 20.62
CA MET A 231 -3.37 2.44 22.07
C MET A 231 -4.73 2.28 22.75
N ASN A 232 -5.77 2.87 22.15
CA ASN A 232 -7.15 2.82 22.66
C ASN A 232 -8.15 2.88 21.50
N SER A 233 -8.64 1.73 21.06
CA SER A 233 -9.58 1.60 19.94
C SER A 233 -10.94 2.27 20.20
N THR A 234 -11.36 2.44 21.46
CA THR A 234 -12.63 3.11 21.81
C THR A 234 -12.67 4.59 21.40
N LEU A 235 -11.51 5.19 21.14
CA LEU A 235 -11.43 6.55 20.61
C LEU A 235 -12.08 6.65 19.23
N LEU A 236 -11.90 5.63 18.37
CA LEU A 236 -12.54 5.62 17.05
C LEU A 236 -14.06 5.44 17.19
N ASP A 237 -14.52 4.57 18.10
CA ASP A 237 -15.96 4.40 18.38
C ASP A 237 -16.61 5.71 18.86
N THR A 238 -15.86 6.54 19.60
CA THR A 238 -16.39 7.74 20.25
C THR A 238 -16.31 8.99 19.38
N TYR A 239 -15.22 9.15 18.63
CA TYR A 239 -14.88 10.38 17.91
C TYR A 239 -14.81 10.21 16.40
N GLY A 240 -14.66 8.97 15.90
CA GLY A 240 -14.62 8.65 14.48
C GLY A 240 -15.98 8.83 13.79
N ALA A 241 -15.92 8.92 12.46
CA ALA A 241 -17.08 8.85 11.57
C ALA A 241 -16.66 8.19 10.26
N SER A 242 -17.62 7.94 9.36
CA SER A 242 -17.37 7.30 8.06
C SER A 242 -16.40 8.07 7.15
N ASP A 243 -16.25 9.37 7.36
CA ASP A 243 -15.47 10.30 6.54
C ASP A 243 -14.26 10.90 7.26
N ARG A 244 -13.95 10.43 8.48
CA ARG A 244 -12.81 10.92 9.27
C ARG A 244 -12.28 9.87 10.24
N LEU A 245 -11.06 10.07 10.71
CA LEU A 245 -10.51 9.29 11.82
C LEU A 245 -10.99 9.84 13.17
N LEU A 246 -10.16 10.55 13.90
CA LEU A 246 -10.51 11.07 15.23
C LEU A 246 -10.98 12.53 15.21
N PHE A 247 -10.41 13.33 14.31
CA PHE A 247 -10.57 14.78 14.31
C PHE A 247 -11.53 15.25 13.24
N SER A 248 -12.35 16.25 13.58
CA SER A 248 -13.10 17.05 12.64
C SER A 248 -12.43 18.41 12.44
N GLU A 249 -12.77 19.14 11.37
CA GLU A 249 -12.34 20.51 11.14
C GLU A 249 -12.60 21.42 12.38
N ASN A 250 -13.71 21.19 13.09
CA ASN A 250 -14.04 21.97 14.28
C ASN A 250 -13.06 21.75 15.44
N ASP A 251 -12.51 20.56 15.59
CA ASP A 251 -11.48 20.26 16.59
C ASP A 251 -10.19 21.02 16.32
N TYR A 252 -9.84 21.21 15.06
CA TYR A 252 -8.69 22.01 14.65
C TYR A 252 -8.89 23.50 14.84
N ARG A 253 -10.13 24.02 14.59
CA ARG A 253 -10.47 25.43 14.76
C ARG A 253 -10.62 25.84 16.21
N ASN A 254 -11.02 24.91 17.09
CA ASN A 254 -11.30 25.13 18.51
C ASN A 254 -10.59 24.11 19.40
N PRO A 255 -9.26 24.01 19.37
CA PRO A 255 -8.52 22.93 20.05
C PRO A 255 -8.71 22.95 21.58
N SER A 256 -8.90 24.11 22.18
CA SER A 256 -9.15 24.24 23.64
C SER A 256 -10.49 23.68 24.10
N ASN A 257 -11.46 23.54 23.21
CA ASN A 257 -12.79 23.00 23.49
C ASN A 257 -12.99 21.61 22.88
N SER A 258 -11.99 21.06 22.22
CA SER A 258 -12.05 19.73 21.58
C SER A 258 -12.05 18.62 22.63
N LYS A 259 -13.09 17.79 22.60
CA LYS A 259 -13.20 16.62 23.47
C LYS A 259 -12.18 15.53 23.09
N VAL A 260 -11.92 15.36 21.81
CA VAL A 260 -10.93 14.39 21.34
C VAL A 260 -9.53 14.81 21.80
N ILE A 261 -9.12 16.07 21.63
CA ILE A 261 -7.82 16.57 22.10
C ILE A 261 -7.69 16.40 23.62
N SER A 262 -8.76 16.64 24.38
CA SER A 262 -8.75 16.42 25.83
C SER A 262 -8.58 14.95 26.19
N ALA A 263 -9.26 14.03 25.49
CA ALA A 263 -9.13 12.59 25.72
C ALA A 263 -7.73 12.06 25.39
N LEU A 264 -7.06 12.64 24.39
CA LEU A 264 -5.70 12.24 24.01
C LEU A 264 -4.66 12.55 25.08
N GLN A 265 -4.93 13.42 26.04
CA GLN A 265 -4.00 13.73 27.13
C GLN A 265 -3.70 12.51 28.01
N GLU A 266 -4.64 11.55 28.10
CA GLU A 266 -4.44 10.30 28.87
C GLU A 266 -3.36 9.41 28.25
N LEU A 267 -3.01 9.60 26.97
CA LEU A 267 -2.01 8.81 26.23
C LEU A 267 -0.60 9.42 26.29
N MET A 268 -0.42 10.57 26.94
CA MET A 268 0.86 11.31 26.96
C MET A 268 1.99 10.62 27.73
N CYS A 269 1.75 9.47 28.35
CA CYS A 269 2.80 8.66 28.96
C CYS A 269 3.66 7.87 27.94
N ASP A 270 3.16 7.68 26.70
CA ASP A 270 3.90 7.02 25.62
C ASP A 270 4.77 8.03 24.88
N LYS A 271 6.07 7.70 24.72
CA LYS A 271 7.06 8.59 24.10
C LYS A 271 6.78 8.88 22.63
N ASP A 272 6.42 7.84 21.87
CA ASP A 272 6.14 7.99 20.43
C ASP A 272 4.86 8.78 20.23
N PHE A 273 3.85 8.55 21.08
CA PHE A 273 2.63 9.34 21.08
C PHE A 273 2.92 10.83 21.37
N CYS A 274 3.71 11.14 22.40
CA CYS A 274 4.13 12.52 22.71
C CYS A 274 4.83 13.20 21.53
N THR A 275 5.67 12.45 20.81
CA THR A 275 6.38 12.98 19.63
C THR A 275 5.39 13.32 18.51
N LEU A 276 4.49 12.40 18.17
CA LEU A 276 3.47 12.63 17.13
C LEU A 276 2.49 13.73 17.52
N TYR A 277 2.09 13.80 18.80
CA TYR A 277 1.26 14.89 19.32
C TYR A 277 1.94 16.24 19.18
N SER A 278 3.24 16.32 19.47
CA SER A 278 4.03 17.55 19.30
C SER A 278 4.13 17.97 17.85
N LEU A 279 4.34 17.04 16.92
CA LEU A 279 4.31 17.33 15.48
C LEU A 279 2.94 17.84 15.04
N PHE A 280 1.86 17.21 15.49
CA PHE A 280 0.50 17.66 15.20
C PHE A 280 0.24 19.09 15.69
N VAL A 281 0.58 19.39 16.94
CA VAL A 281 0.40 20.74 17.52
C VAL A 281 1.22 21.77 16.74
N LEU A 282 2.44 21.42 16.35
CA LEU A 282 3.28 22.32 15.57
C LEU A 282 2.73 22.54 14.16
N ALA A 283 2.28 21.48 13.47
CA ALA A 283 1.66 21.58 12.16
C ALA A 283 0.35 22.41 12.21
N LEU A 284 -0.46 22.23 13.28
CA LEU A 284 -1.65 23.02 13.50
C LEU A 284 -1.35 24.50 13.74
N ALA A 285 -0.23 24.81 14.39
CA ALA A 285 0.16 26.19 14.68
C ALA A 285 0.84 26.90 13.49
N ARG A 286 1.56 26.16 12.63
CA ARG A 286 2.42 26.72 11.58
C ARG A 286 2.07 26.35 10.15
N LYS A 287 1.13 25.42 9.93
CA LYS A 287 0.79 24.74 8.67
C LYS A 287 1.87 23.77 8.15
N GLU A 288 3.12 23.91 8.55
CA GLU A 288 4.28 23.19 8.01
C GLU A 288 5.23 22.70 9.12
N LEU A 289 6.05 21.72 8.78
CA LEU A 289 7.03 21.06 9.66
C LEU A 289 8.46 21.15 9.13
N SER A 290 8.79 22.10 8.25
CA SER A 290 10.11 22.23 7.59
C SER A 290 11.27 22.31 8.57
N ALA A 291 11.05 22.88 9.77
CA ALA A 291 12.06 22.93 10.83
C ALA A 291 12.27 21.59 11.57
N CYS A 292 11.38 20.59 11.33
CA CYS A 292 11.42 19.32 12.03
C CYS A 292 12.04 18.22 11.16
N SER A 293 12.84 17.36 11.78
CA SER A 293 13.35 16.17 11.10
C SER A 293 12.18 15.24 10.72
N PHE A 294 12.16 14.79 9.46
CA PHE A 294 11.21 13.79 8.98
C PHE A 294 11.25 12.49 9.79
N ARG A 295 12.40 12.16 10.40
CA ARG A 295 12.58 10.95 11.23
C ARG A 295 11.74 10.95 12.50
N LEU A 296 11.24 12.10 12.93
CA LEU A 296 10.36 12.18 14.12
C LEU A 296 9.02 11.49 13.94
N PHE A 297 8.60 11.23 12.70
CA PHE A 297 7.42 10.41 12.44
C PHE A 297 7.63 8.94 12.78
N ILE A 298 8.86 8.42 12.70
CA ILE A 298 9.16 7.00 12.81
C ILE A 298 9.40 6.66 14.28
N GLY A 299 8.42 6.02 14.91
CA GLY A 299 8.54 5.41 16.23
C GLY A 299 9.23 4.04 16.20
N GLU A 300 9.22 3.36 17.34
CA GLU A 300 9.72 1.99 17.42
C GLU A 300 8.86 1.04 16.57
N LYS A 301 9.53 0.11 15.86
CA LYS A 301 8.81 -0.92 15.09
C LYS A 301 8.04 -1.82 16.07
N PRO A 302 6.71 -1.95 15.90
CA PRO A 302 5.92 -2.80 16.78
C PRO A 302 6.38 -4.24 16.69
N LEU A 303 6.56 -4.86 17.84
CA LEU A 303 6.71 -6.31 17.91
C LEU A 303 5.33 -6.91 17.60
N LEU A 304 5.25 -7.73 16.58
CA LEU A 304 4.03 -8.53 16.35
C LEU A 304 3.85 -9.42 17.60
N PRO A 305 2.61 -9.55 18.12
CA PRO A 305 2.39 -10.45 19.23
C PRO A 305 2.86 -11.83 18.80
N GLN A 306 3.82 -12.36 19.54
CA GLN A 306 4.05 -13.81 19.52
C GLN A 306 2.80 -14.40 20.17
N THR A 307 1.79 -14.72 19.38
CA THR A 307 0.79 -15.67 19.85
C THR A 307 1.56 -16.92 20.25
N ILE A 308 1.25 -17.49 21.41
CA ILE A 308 1.68 -18.84 21.82
C ILE A 308 0.92 -19.86 20.95
N GLU A 309 0.83 -19.60 19.66
CA GLU A 309 0.48 -20.57 18.64
C GLU A 309 1.78 -21.30 18.35
N ASP A 310 1.70 -22.60 18.21
CA ASP A 310 2.83 -23.41 17.80
C ASP A 310 3.38 -22.87 16.47
N LEU A 311 4.41 -22.01 16.54
CA LEU A 311 5.11 -21.44 15.41
C LEU A 311 6.20 -22.39 14.90
N SER A 312 6.08 -23.69 15.24
CA SER A 312 6.97 -24.73 14.75
C SER A 312 7.00 -24.74 13.22
N THR A 313 8.19 -24.63 12.67
CA THR A 313 8.43 -24.75 11.23
C THR A 313 8.55 -26.21 10.79
N GLU A 314 8.60 -27.17 11.73
CA GLU A 314 8.61 -28.60 11.45
C GLU A 314 7.27 -29.05 10.89
N VAL A 315 7.30 -29.99 9.97
CA VAL A 315 6.11 -30.54 9.31
C VAL A 315 5.83 -31.94 9.86
N THR A 316 4.62 -32.16 10.36
CA THR A 316 4.21 -33.48 10.85
C THR A 316 3.57 -34.30 9.75
N GLU A 317 3.54 -35.65 9.94
CA GLU A 317 2.85 -36.56 9.00
C GLU A 317 1.34 -36.27 8.95
N ASP A 318 0.73 -35.93 10.08
CA ASP A 318 -0.69 -35.62 10.17
C ASP A 318 -1.02 -34.34 9.38
N GLU A 319 -0.18 -33.31 9.47
CA GLU A 319 -0.33 -32.11 8.64
C GLU A 319 -0.26 -32.40 7.14
N LEU A 320 0.63 -33.30 6.73
CA LEU A 320 0.76 -33.68 5.32
C LEU A 320 -0.43 -34.51 4.82
N ASN A 321 -1.01 -35.36 5.68
CA ASN A 321 -2.18 -36.16 5.37
C ASN A 321 -3.46 -35.35 5.25
N GLU A 322 -3.60 -34.30 6.07
CA GLU A 322 -4.75 -33.41 6.06
C GLU A 322 -4.54 -32.15 5.17
N ALA A 323 -3.39 -32.08 4.48
CA ALA A 323 -3.03 -30.91 3.68
C ALA A 323 -4.01 -30.67 2.52
N PHE A 324 -4.39 -29.44 2.31
CA PHE A 324 -4.99 -29.04 1.04
C PHE A 324 -3.90 -28.61 0.04
N ILE A 325 -4.17 -28.79 -1.24
CA ILE A 325 -3.24 -28.49 -2.33
C ILE A 325 -3.86 -27.37 -3.16
N ASP A 326 -3.10 -26.32 -3.42
CA ASP A 326 -3.55 -25.24 -4.29
C ASP A 326 -3.39 -25.59 -5.79
N GLU A 327 -3.79 -24.67 -6.66
CA GLU A 327 -3.74 -24.82 -8.12
C GLU A 327 -2.32 -24.99 -8.68
N TRP A 328 -1.29 -24.62 -7.91
CA TRP A 328 0.13 -24.74 -8.26
C TRP A 328 0.77 -26.02 -7.70
N GLY A 329 0.00 -26.81 -6.97
CA GLY A 329 0.49 -28.05 -6.32
C GLY A 329 1.17 -27.80 -4.97
N VAL A 330 1.09 -26.60 -4.42
CA VAL A 330 1.66 -26.28 -3.11
C VAL A 330 0.73 -26.74 -2.00
N LYS A 331 1.29 -27.45 -1.02
CA LYS A 331 0.59 -28.00 0.13
C LYS A 331 0.56 -27.02 1.29
N TYR A 332 -0.62 -26.86 1.89
CA TYR A 332 -0.86 -26.06 3.09
C TYR A 332 -1.50 -26.91 4.19
N SER A 333 -1.32 -26.52 5.46
CA SER A 333 -2.09 -27.07 6.56
C SER A 333 -3.59 -26.87 6.33
N LYS A 334 -4.41 -27.70 6.96
CA LYS A 334 -5.88 -27.70 6.82
C LYS A 334 -6.51 -26.32 7.06
N ASP A 335 -5.96 -25.54 7.98
CA ASP A 335 -6.41 -24.18 8.32
C ASP A 335 -5.78 -23.09 7.43
N GLY A 336 -4.88 -23.45 6.52
CA GLY A 336 -4.19 -22.55 5.61
C GLY A 336 -3.10 -21.68 6.23
N ARG A 337 -2.83 -21.84 7.54
CA ARG A 337 -1.87 -20.98 8.25
C ARG A 337 -0.42 -21.36 8.06
N LYS A 338 -0.14 -22.57 7.59
CA LYS A 338 1.21 -23.11 7.40
C LYS A 338 1.39 -23.63 5.98
N LEU A 339 2.38 -23.11 5.26
CA LEU A 339 2.80 -23.64 3.97
C LEU A 339 3.75 -24.80 4.24
N LEU A 340 3.33 -26.03 3.89
CA LEU A 340 4.04 -27.25 4.24
C LEU A 340 5.09 -27.61 3.19
N LYS A 341 4.73 -27.64 1.90
CA LYS A 341 5.63 -28.10 0.83
C LYS A 341 5.18 -27.65 -0.55
N ALA A 342 6.12 -27.17 -1.34
CA ALA A 342 5.94 -26.88 -2.75
C ALA A 342 6.48 -28.03 -3.63
N PRO A 343 5.91 -28.26 -4.83
CA PRO A 343 6.47 -29.23 -5.77
C PRO A 343 7.77 -28.69 -6.37
N GLN A 344 8.78 -29.55 -6.56
CA GLN A 344 10.08 -29.15 -7.13
C GLN A 344 9.97 -28.59 -8.56
N GLY A 345 8.88 -28.91 -9.27
CA GLY A 345 8.57 -28.37 -10.59
C GLY A 345 7.95 -26.98 -10.60
N LEU A 346 7.76 -26.33 -9.44
CA LEU A 346 7.23 -24.96 -9.34
C LEU A 346 8.16 -23.98 -10.04
N LYS A 347 7.62 -23.20 -10.98
CA LYS A 347 8.43 -22.31 -11.82
C LYS A 347 7.80 -20.91 -11.93
N GLY A 348 8.68 -19.92 -12.22
CA GLY A 348 8.26 -18.55 -12.43
C GLY A 348 7.92 -17.83 -11.12
N LYS A 349 6.82 -17.09 -11.10
CA LYS A 349 6.35 -16.32 -9.93
C LYS A 349 5.33 -17.13 -9.14
N TYR A 350 5.49 -17.16 -7.82
CA TYR A 350 4.50 -17.72 -6.89
C TYR A 350 4.16 -16.73 -5.79
N SER A 351 2.88 -16.63 -5.45
CA SER A 351 2.40 -15.81 -4.33
C SER A 351 1.86 -16.71 -3.22
N VAL A 352 2.49 -16.65 -2.04
CA VAL A 352 2.04 -17.37 -0.86
C VAL A 352 0.66 -16.86 -0.45
N LYS A 353 -0.26 -17.74 -0.06
CA LYS A 353 -1.64 -17.37 0.30
C LYS A 353 -1.66 -16.39 1.48
N VAL A 354 -2.54 -15.39 1.38
CA VAL A 354 -2.83 -14.47 2.48
C VAL A 354 -3.40 -15.26 3.65
N GLY A 355 -2.95 -14.96 4.87
CA GLY A 355 -3.30 -15.72 6.08
C GLY A 355 -2.25 -16.76 6.48
N THR A 356 -1.32 -17.15 5.59
CA THR A 356 -0.19 -18.01 5.95
C THR A 356 0.69 -17.33 6.98
N ARG A 357 0.97 -18.00 8.10
CA ARG A 357 1.80 -17.51 9.23
C ARG A 357 3.21 -18.09 9.19
N ILE A 358 3.36 -19.29 8.66
CA ILE A 358 4.59 -20.09 8.68
C ILE A 358 4.87 -20.61 7.28
N ILE A 359 6.12 -20.46 6.82
CA ILE A 359 6.70 -21.22 5.73
C ILE A 359 7.58 -22.28 6.37
N SER A 360 7.21 -23.55 6.22
CA SER A 360 7.86 -24.66 6.92
C SER A 360 9.31 -24.88 6.50
N ALA A 361 10.04 -25.60 7.32
CA ALA A 361 11.37 -26.08 6.97
C ALA A 361 11.34 -26.84 5.64
N HIS A 362 12.31 -26.55 4.76
CA HIS A 362 12.43 -27.14 3.42
C HIS A 362 11.19 -27.00 2.50
N ALA A 363 10.29 -26.07 2.77
CA ALA A 363 9.02 -25.93 2.03
C ALA A 363 9.20 -25.76 0.52
N PHE A 364 10.20 -25.00 0.07
CA PHE A 364 10.56 -24.79 -1.35
C PHE A 364 11.91 -25.43 -1.71
N TRP A 365 12.35 -26.40 -0.94
CA TRP A 365 13.63 -27.06 -1.19
C TRP A 365 13.75 -27.62 -2.62
N ASN A 366 14.85 -27.29 -3.33
CA ASN A 366 15.10 -27.65 -4.74
C ASN A 366 14.08 -27.09 -5.75
N CYS A 367 13.32 -26.05 -5.45
CA CYS A 367 12.49 -25.37 -6.44
C CYS A 367 13.37 -24.49 -7.36
N SER A 368 14.25 -25.15 -8.14
CA SER A 368 15.29 -24.48 -8.95
C SER A 368 14.77 -23.58 -10.07
N PHE A 369 13.49 -23.71 -10.45
CA PHE A 369 12.83 -22.89 -11.48
C PHE A 369 11.97 -21.77 -10.92
N LEU A 370 11.83 -21.65 -9.59
CA LEU A 370 11.14 -20.55 -8.93
C LEU A 370 12.00 -19.28 -9.04
N SER A 371 11.53 -18.25 -9.73
CA SER A 371 12.29 -17.02 -9.97
C SER A 371 11.87 -15.85 -9.09
N ASN A 372 10.61 -15.82 -8.66
CA ASN A 372 10.04 -14.74 -7.85
C ASN A 372 9.07 -15.33 -6.82
N ILE A 373 9.14 -14.86 -5.58
CA ILE A 373 8.17 -15.20 -4.55
C ILE A 373 7.64 -13.94 -3.84
N VAL A 374 6.32 -13.90 -3.66
CA VAL A 374 5.66 -12.88 -2.86
C VAL A 374 5.22 -13.48 -1.54
N ILE A 375 5.76 -12.96 -0.45
CA ILE A 375 5.45 -13.40 0.92
C ILE A 375 4.49 -12.38 1.54
N PRO A 376 3.27 -12.79 1.95
CA PRO A 376 2.29 -11.87 2.54
C PRO A 376 2.68 -11.46 3.96
N ASN A 377 2.12 -10.36 4.40
CA ASN A 377 2.38 -9.75 5.70
C ASN A 377 1.89 -10.57 6.91
N SER A 378 1.18 -11.65 6.64
CA SER A 378 0.78 -12.61 7.66
C SER A 378 1.91 -13.56 8.08
N VAL A 379 2.96 -13.73 7.25
CA VAL A 379 4.07 -14.65 7.55
C VAL A 379 4.98 -14.05 8.62
N ALA A 380 5.15 -14.81 9.70
CA ALA A 380 6.04 -14.47 10.82
C ALA A 380 7.33 -15.28 10.81
N ASN A 381 7.25 -16.58 10.49
CA ASN A 381 8.37 -17.50 10.55
C ASN A 381 8.64 -18.19 9.20
N ILE A 382 9.92 -18.30 8.86
CA ILE A 382 10.43 -19.09 7.73
C ILE A 382 11.40 -20.13 8.29
N GLY A 383 11.17 -21.39 8.00
CA GLY A 383 11.95 -22.51 8.56
C GLY A 383 13.31 -22.73 7.91
N ASP A 384 14.05 -23.66 8.50
CA ASP A 384 15.39 -24.04 8.04
C ASP A 384 15.34 -24.57 6.61
N GLY A 385 16.30 -24.14 5.78
CA GLY A 385 16.38 -24.59 4.39
C GLY A 385 15.15 -24.29 3.53
N ALA A 386 14.24 -23.42 3.94
CA ALA A 386 12.95 -23.19 3.29
C ALA A 386 13.06 -22.95 1.79
N PHE A 387 14.07 -22.20 1.33
CA PHE A 387 14.35 -21.94 -0.09
C PHE A 387 15.70 -22.50 -0.53
N GLN A 388 16.27 -23.43 0.21
CA GLN A 388 17.57 -24.02 -0.13
C GLN A 388 17.57 -24.62 -1.55
N ASN A 389 18.60 -24.29 -2.34
CA ASN A 389 18.77 -24.69 -3.75
C ASN A 389 17.71 -24.12 -4.73
N CYS A 390 17.05 -23.01 -4.38
CA CYS A 390 16.23 -22.27 -5.33
C CYS A 390 17.15 -21.39 -6.21
N SER A 391 17.86 -22.02 -7.15
CA SER A 391 18.95 -21.37 -7.90
C SER A 391 18.50 -20.25 -8.84
N SER A 392 17.23 -20.22 -9.28
CA SER A 392 16.68 -19.14 -10.11
C SER A 392 16.05 -18.01 -9.31
N LEU A 393 15.96 -18.16 -7.97
CA LEU A 393 15.27 -17.17 -7.13
C LEU A 393 16.09 -15.89 -7.03
N SER A 394 15.64 -14.85 -7.71
CA SER A 394 16.32 -13.57 -7.82
C SER A 394 15.51 -12.39 -7.26
N ASN A 395 14.21 -12.58 -7.04
CA ASN A 395 13.33 -11.53 -6.53
C ASN A 395 12.48 -12.08 -5.38
N ILE A 396 12.70 -11.53 -4.19
CA ILE A 396 11.91 -11.81 -2.98
C ILE A 396 11.61 -10.49 -2.30
N VAL A 397 10.34 -10.26 -2.02
CA VAL A 397 9.92 -9.14 -1.17
C VAL A 397 9.63 -9.70 0.21
N PHE A 398 10.41 -9.25 1.20
CA PHE A 398 10.22 -9.64 2.59
C PHE A 398 9.32 -8.64 3.30
N PRO A 399 8.17 -9.07 3.80
CA PRO A 399 7.34 -8.21 4.62
C PRO A 399 8.00 -7.97 5.99
N ASP A 400 7.64 -6.84 6.61
CA ASP A 400 8.12 -6.50 7.95
C ASP A 400 7.64 -7.47 9.05
N SER A 401 6.63 -8.28 8.74
CA SER A 401 6.07 -9.30 9.63
C SER A 401 7.02 -10.46 9.93
N VAL A 402 7.98 -10.74 9.03
CA VAL A 402 8.93 -11.84 9.25
C VAL A 402 9.87 -11.49 10.39
N THR A 403 9.78 -12.26 11.47
CA THR A 403 10.56 -12.09 12.70
C THR A 403 11.67 -13.12 12.85
N SER A 404 11.54 -14.28 12.16
CA SER A 404 12.51 -15.35 12.22
C SER A 404 12.69 -16.02 10.85
N ILE A 405 13.94 -16.30 10.49
CA ILE A 405 14.32 -17.06 9.31
C ILE A 405 15.34 -18.11 9.77
N GLY A 406 15.11 -19.36 9.44
CA GLY A 406 15.93 -20.49 9.88
C GLY A 406 17.26 -20.61 9.14
N GLU A 407 18.13 -21.48 9.67
CA GLU A 407 19.48 -21.74 9.14
C GLU A 407 19.39 -22.28 7.71
N GLY A 408 20.29 -21.82 6.84
CA GLY A 408 20.37 -22.29 5.45
C GLY A 408 19.15 -21.97 4.58
N ALA A 409 18.21 -21.14 5.07
CA ALA A 409 16.97 -20.87 4.35
C ALA A 409 17.19 -20.43 2.90
N PHE A 410 18.29 -19.72 2.60
CA PHE A 410 18.69 -19.27 1.27
C PHE A 410 20.03 -19.83 0.79
N ALA A 411 20.45 -20.97 1.34
CA ALA A 411 21.66 -21.62 0.87
C ALA A 411 21.55 -22.02 -0.62
N ASN A 412 22.56 -21.69 -1.41
CA ASN A 412 22.59 -21.91 -2.86
C ASN A 412 21.50 -21.18 -3.66
N CYS A 413 21.01 -20.02 -3.17
CA CYS A 413 20.14 -19.13 -3.93
C CYS A 413 20.96 -18.01 -4.57
N HIS A 414 20.54 -17.52 -5.76
CA HIS A 414 21.16 -16.39 -6.44
C HIS A 414 20.51 -15.06 -6.07
N ILE A 415 20.48 -14.75 -4.77
CA ILE A 415 19.89 -13.52 -4.26
C ILE A 415 20.79 -12.32 -4.58
N PRO A 416 20.24 -11.19 -5.05
CA PRO A 416 20.99 -9.96 -5.31
C PRO A 416 21.79 -9.50 -4.09
N TYR A 417 22.98 -8.96 -4.32
CA TYR A 417 23.91 -8.59 -3.25
C TYR A 417 23.31 -7.63 -2.22
N TYR A 418 22.56 -6.62 -2.68
CA TYR A 418 21.91 -5.64 -1.78
C TYR A 418 20.90 -6.31 -0.83
N LEU A 419 20.08 -7.24 -1.36
CA LEU A 419 19.09 -7.99 -0.58
C LEU A 419 19.76 -8.95 0.38
N LYS A 420 20.86 -9.58 -0.05
CA LYS A 420 21.68 -10.44 0.83
C LYS A 420 22.22 -9.66 2.04
N GLN A 421 22.73 -8.45 1.82
CA GLN A 421 23.22 -7.59 2.90
C GLN A 421 22.10 -7.16 3.86
N GLU A 422 20.93 -6.82 3.33
CA GLU A 422 19.76 -6.50 4.14
C GLU A 422 19.35 -7.67 5.03
N LEU A 423 19.24 -8.88 4.46
CA LEU A 423 18.89 -10.09 5.21
C LEU A 423 19.90 -10.44 6.29
N ILE A 424 21.20 -10.35 5.98
CA ILE A 424 22.28 -10.56 6.95
C ILE A 424 22.16 -9.55 8.11
N SER A 425 21.89 -8.30 7.80
CA SER A 425 21.73 -7.25 8.81
C SER A 425 20.53 -7.47 9.74
N ARG A 426 19.46 -8.11 9.23
CA ARG A 426 18.22 -8.34 9.99
C ARG A 426 18.21 -9.66 10.75
N PHE A 427 18.81 -10.71 10.18
CA PHE A 427 18.60 -12.09 10.65
C PHE A 427 19.89 -12.89 10.83
N GLY A 428 21.05 -12.34 10.50
CA GLY A 428 22.33 -13.06 10.58
C GLY A 428 22.82 -13.63 9.24
N ASP A 429 24.02 -14.20 9.22
CA ASP A 429 24.62 -14.78 8.00
C ASP A 429 24.40 -16.30 7.86
N GLU A 430 23.90 -16.95 8.89
CA GLU A 430 23.58 -18.39 8.90
C GLU A 430 22.50 -18.78 7.87
N LEU A 431 21.68 -17.81 7.41
CA LEU A 431 20.69 -18.03 6.38
C LEU A 431 21.27 -18.55 5.06
N PHE A 432 22.55 -18.29 4.79
CA PHE A 432 23.24 -18.61 3.54
C PHE A 432 24.23 -19.77 3.70
N ARG A 433 24.35 -20.32 4.91
CA ARG A 433 25.22 -21.48 5.17
C ARG A 433 24.48 -22.76 4.77
N LEU A 434 25.23 -23.74 4.26
CA LEU A 434 24.68 -25.08 4.08
C LEU A 434 24.54 -25.73 5.47
N SER A 435 23.33 -26.04 5.87
CA SER A 435 23.12 -26.93 7.00
C SER A 435 23.68 -28.31 6.62
N LEU A 436 24.67 -28.77 7.36
CA LEU A 436 25.17 -30.13 7.22
C LEU A 436 24.03 -31.09 7.63
N PRO A 437 23.74 -32.13 6.86
CA PRO A 437 22.76 -33.13 7.28
C PRO A 437 23.25 -33.71 8.61
N ILE A 438 22.37 -33.70 9.61
CA ILE A 438 22.61 -34.47 10.86
C ILE A 438 22.70 -35.92 10.43
N ILE A 439 23.92 -36.48 10.34
CA ILE A 439 24.15 -37.92 10.21
C ILE A 439 23.72 -38.49 11.54
N LEU A 440 22.48 -38.98 11.63
CA LEU A 440 22.09 -39.90 12.67
C LEU A 440 22.95 -41.15 12.53
N THR A 441 24.02 -41.20 13.31
CA THR A 441 24.76 -42.45 13.56
C THR A 441 23.83 -43.35 14.36
N ILE A 442 23.38 -44.43 13.72
CA ILE A 442 22.65 -45.55 14.30
C ILE A 442 23.54 -46.24 15.32
#